data_582408997c521fcc0f249d005c74642c
#
_entry.id   582408997c521fcc0f249d005c74642c
#
_cell.length_a   1.000
_cell.length_b   1.000
_cell.length_c   1.000
_cell.angle_alpha   90.00
_cell.angle_beta   90.00
_cell.angle_gamma   90.00
#
_symmetry.space_group_name_H-M   'P 1'
#
loop_
_entity.id
_entity.type
_entity.pdbx_description
1 polymer ?
#
loop_
_entity_poly.entity_id
_entity_poly.type
_entity_poly.pdbx_seq_one_letter_code
_entity_poly.pdbx_strand_id
1 'polypeptide(L)'
;RRQRQMCIRDSPIPPFTTSTLQQEASRKLGFSAYKTMRVAQKLYEGINLNKETSGLITYMRTDGVQISQEAITNIREFISNEYGKNFIPESPRYYKSKAANAQEAHEAIRPTNFTYSPKLISKYLDKDQLKLYDLIWKRTLSSQMASAELDKTTVDIKSKDNSITFRTNGSQIAFPGFLKVYKESFDEKTTSSDNDDDKLLPILNLNESLDLKKLEDEQHFTQPPARYTDASLVKKMEELGIGRPSTYASTLRVLVERDYVIKESGKLIPEERGRILTAFLSNFFGKYVDYEFTATLEKDLDKISDGKLPYKDLLSDFWRDFKKHLDKMTDLE
;
A
#
# COMPACT_ATOMS: atom_id res chain seq x y z
N ARG A 1 -29.96 -16.91 21.95
CA ARG A 1 -28.88 -16.69 21.00
C ARG A 1 -29.45 -16.21 19.66
N ARG A 2 -28.87 -15.15 19.11
CA ARG A 2 -29.15 -14.72 17.72
C ARG A 2 -27.87 -14.94 16.94
N GLN A 3 -27.86 -15.85 15.99
CA GLN A 3 -26.79 -16.04 15.02
C GLN A 3 -27.16 -15.28 13.76
N ARG A 4 -26.32 -14.36 13.31
CA ARG A 4 -26.41 -13.74 11.99
C ARG A 4 -25.25 -14.25 11.17
N GLN A 5 -25.54 -14.93 10.10
CA GLN A 5 -24.57 -15.34 9.10
C GLN A 5 -24.69 -14.39 7.92
N MET A 6 -23.60 -13.82 7.48
CA MET A 6 -23.54 -12.94 6.34
C MET A 6 -22.37 -13.36 5.45
N CYS A 7 -22.68 -13.72 4.22
CA CYS A 7 -21.64 -13.95 3.22
C CYS A 7 -21.11 -12.61 2.72
N ILE A 8 -19.81 -12.40 2.89
CA ILE A 8 -19.10 -11.22 2.40
C ILE A 8 -18.24 -11.64 1.23
N ARG A 9 -18.35 -10.89 0.13
CA ARG A 9 -17.52 -11.05 -1.04
C ARG A 9 -16.39 -10.04 -1.01
N ASP A 10 -15.17 -10.51 -0.78
CA ASP A 10 -13.97 -9.69 -0.80
C ASP A 10 -13.31 -9.74 -2.19
N SER A 11 -13.01 -8.58 -2.75
CA SER A 11 -12.51 -8.45 -4.11
C SER A 11 -11.01 -8.15 -4.12
N PRO A 12 -10.26 -8.71 -5.09
CA PRO A 12 -8.82 -8.45 -5.17
C PRO A 12 -8.54 -6.99 -5.51
N ILE A 13 -7.44 -6.52 -4.97
CA ILE A 13 -6.93 -5.17 -5.15
C ILE A 13 -6.13 -5.05 -6.47
N PRO A 14 -5.94 -3.81 -6.99
CA PRO A 14 -5.22 -3.59 -8.24
C PRO A 14 -3.75 -4.07 -8.17
N PRO A 15 -3.11 -4.29 -9.33
CA PRO A 15 -1.66 -4.44 -9.42
C PRO A 15 -0.94 -3.25 -8.81
N PHE A 16 0.36 -3.39 -8.57
CA PHE A 16 1.14 -2.36 -7.90
C PHE A 16 1.35 -1.10 -8.74
N THR A 17 1.17 0.03 -8.06
CA THR A 17 1.82 1.31 -8.38
C THR A 17 3.15 1.40 -7.63
N THR A 18 3.96 2.43 -7.90
CA THR A 18 5.20 2.69 -7.14
C THR A 18 4.91 2.81 -5.64
N SER A 19 3.91 3.60 -5.27
CA SER A 19 3.53 3.82 -3.87
C SER A 19 3.13 2.54 -3.19
N THR A 20 2.20 1.78 -3.76
CA THR A 20 1.70 0.54 -3.17
C THR A 20 2.76 -0.55 -3.11
N LEU A 21 3.70 -0.60 -4.08
CA LEU A 21 4.84 -1.52 -4.05
C LEU A 21 5.78 -1.18 -2.89
N GLN A 22 6.11 0.09 -2.69
CA GLN A 22 6.95 0.53 -1.58
C GLN A 22 6.32 0.20 -0.22
N GLN A 23 5.01 0.43 -0.09
CA GLN A 23 4.26 0.11 1.13
C GLN A 23 4.31 -1.40 1.45
N GLU A 24 3.93 -2.24 0.50
CA GLU A 24 3.89 -3.69 0.73
C GLU A 24 5.28 -4.32 0.86
N ALA A 25 6.28 -3.84 0.13
CA ALA A 25 7.67 -4.28 0.31
C ALA A 25 8.20 -3.90 1.70
N SER A 26 7.83 -2.75 2.23
CA SER A 26 8.17 -2.36 3.60
C SER A 26 7.52 -3.28 4.63
N ARG A 27 6.21 -3.55 4.50
CA ARG A 27 5.45 -4.38 5.45
C ARG A 27 5.85 -5.84 5.42
N LYS A 28 5.97 -6.44 4.23
CA LYS A 28 6.20 -7.89 4.06
C LYS A 28 7.65 -8.28 4.02
N LEU A 29 8.52 -7.43 3.46
CA LEU A 29 9.93 -7.76 3.21
C LEU A 29 10.88 -6.98 4.12
N GLY A 30 10.40 -5.97 4.83
CA GLY A 30 11.22 -5.05 5.62
C GLY A 30 12.14 -4.17 4.75
N PHE A 31 11.79 -3.96 3.49
CA PHE A 31 12.58 -3.12 2.59
C PHE A 31 12.27 -1.65 2.83
N SER A 32 13.30 -0.80 2.84
CA SER A 32 13.06 0.63 2.74
C SER A 32 12.55 0.99 1.34
N ALA A 33 11.86 2.13 1.21
CA ALA A 33 11.40 2.63 -0.09
C ALA A 33 12.56 2.73 -1.09
N TYR A 34 13.73 3.22 -0.66
CA TYR A 34 14.93 3.28 -1.50
C TYR A 34 15.44 1.91 -1.93
N LYS A 35 15.52 0.93 -0.99
CA LYS A 35 15.93 -0.44 -1.33
C LYS A 35 14.95 -1.06 -2.32
N THR A 36 13.64 -0.89 -2.10
CA THR A 36 12.60 -1.38 -3.01
C THR A 36 12.81 -0.89 -4.43
N MET A 37 13.00 0.44 -4.60
CA MET A 37 13.20 1.01 -5.93
C MET A 37 14.49 0.57 -6.60
N ARG A 38 15.58 0.40 -5.83
CA ARG A 38 16.86 -0.09 -6.36
C ARG A 38 16.76 -1.54 -6.85
N VAL A 39 16.05 -2.39 -6.12
CA VAL A 39 15.84 -3.79 -6.53
C VAL A 39 14.88 -3.85 -7.73
N ALA A 40 13.80 -3.08 -7.72
CA ALA A 40 12.86 -2.98 -8.85
C ALA A 40 13.57 -2.50 -10.13
N GLN A 41 14.47 -1.51 -10.03
CA GLN A 41 15.26 -1.01 -11.15
C GLN A 41 16.07 -2.16 -11.80
N LYS A 42 16.74 -2.98 -11.01
CA LYS A 42 17.49 -4.13 -11.52
C LYS A 42 16.60 -5.16 -12.21
N LEU A 43 15.42 -5.44 -11.66
CA LEU A 43 14.44 -6.35 -12.28
C LEU A 43 13.91 -5.81 -13.61
N TYR A 44 13.78 -4.48 -13.73
CA TYR A 44 13.35 -3.82 -14.96
C TYR A 44 14.46 -3.77 -16.02
N GLU A 45 15.69 -3.38 -15.65
CA GLU A 45 16.82 -3.22 -16.59
C GLU A 45 17.25 -4.54 -17.22
N GLY A 46 17.03 -5.63 -16.53
CA GLY A 46 17.24 -6.98 -17.08
C GLY A 46 18.06 -7.89 -16.21
N ILE A 47 17.67 -9.16 -16.26
CA ILE A 47 18.35 -10.29 -15.60
C ILE A 47 18.83 -11.25 -16.68
N ASN A 48 20.03 -11.75 -16.50
CA ASN A 48 20.58 -12.75 -17.40
C ASN A 48 19.93 -14.12 -17.13
N LEU A 49 19.13 -14.59 -18.08
CA LEU A 49 18.43 -15.88 -18.04
C LEU A 49 19.16 -16.93 -18.92
N ASN A 50 20.45 -17.15 -18.70
CA ASN A 50 21.36 -18.09 -19.41
C ASN A 50 21.81 -17.67 -20.82
N LYS A 51 20.95 -17.19 -21.68
CA LYS A 51 21.28 -16.85 -23.08
C LYS A 51 20.79 -15.47 -23.49
N GLU A 52 19.89 -14.92 -22.69
CA GLU A 52 19.21 -13.68 -22.99
C GLU A 52 19.08 -12.84 -21.72
N THR A 53 19.28 -11.53 -21.84
CA THR A 53 18.99 -10.58 -20.78
C THR A 53 17.57 -10.07 -20.97
N SER A 54 16.72 -10.29 -19.99
CA SER A 54 15.31 -9.90 -20.05
C SER A 54 14.90 -9.07 -18.84
N GLY A 55 14.20 -7.96 -19.10
CA GLY A 55 13.49 -7.22 -18.05
C GLY A 55 12.33 -8.03 -17.53
N LEU A 56 12.32 -8.29 -16.23
CA LEU A 56 11.32 -9.17 -15.60
C LEU A 56 10.05 -8.47 -15.19
N ILE A 57 10.07 -7.14 -15.06
CA ILE A 57 8.90 -6.33 -14.68
C ILE A 57 8.75 -5.15 -15.64
N THR A 58 7.53 -4.60 -15.70
CA THR A 58 7.25 -3.32 -16.38
C THR A 58 7.90 -2.16 -15.62
N TYR A 59 7.87 -0.96 -16.20
CA TYR A 59 8.49 0.21 -15.61
C TYR A 59 7.95 0.49 -14.19
N MET A 60 8.85 0.60 -13.22
CA MET A 60 8.53 0.62 -11.79
C MET A 60 8.18 2.01 -11.23
N ARG A 61 8.29 3.08 -12.01
CA ARG A 61 7.88 4.43 -11.60
C ARG A 61 6.58 4.79 -12.29
N THR A 62 5.48 4.34 -11.72
CA THR A 62 4.13 4.51 -12.27
C THR A 62 3.10 4.67 -11.18
N ASP A 63 2.09 5.45 -11.43
CA ASP A 63 0.85 5.55 -10.68
C ASP A 63 -0.32 4.84 -11.40
N GLY A 64 -0.03 4.23 -12.56
CA GLY A 64 -0.97 3.44 -13.33
C GLY A 64 -1.30 2.10 -12.66
N VAL A 65 -2.55 1.68 -12.80
CA VAL A 65 -3.08 0.38 -12.35
C VAL A 65 -3.59 -0.48 -13.51
N GLN A 66 -3.46 0.02 -14.74
CA GLN A 66 -3.91 -0.67 -15.95
C GLN A 66 -2.93 -1.78 -16.32
N ILE A 67 -3.46 -2.84 -16.90
CA ILE A 67 -2.70 -3.95 -17.50
C ILE A 67 -3.15 -4.10 -18.96
N SER A 68 -2.22 -4.37 -19.88
CA SER A 68 -2.56 -4.62 -21.27
C SER A 68 -3.49 -5.82 -21.45
N GLN A 69 -4.32 -5.76 -22.48
CA GLN A 69 -5.27 -6.85 -22.76
C GLN A 69 -4.58 -8.20 -22.99
N GLU A 70 -3.43 -8.19 -23.66
CA GLU A 70 -2.62 -9.38 -23.87
C GLU A 70 -2.16 -9.98 -22.53
N ALA A 71 -1.64 -9.16 -21.62
CA ALA A 71 -1.20 -9.63 -20.31
C ALA A 71 -2.37 -10.17 -19.48
N ILE A 72 -3.55 -9.52 -19.52
CA ILE A 72 -4.77 -10.03 -18.86
C ILE A 72 -5.12 -11.43 -19.39
N THR A 73 -5.07 -11.64 -20.68
CA THR A 73 -5.36 -12.94 -21.32
C THR A 73 -4.39 -14.00 -20.81
N ASN A 74 -3.10 -13.73 -20.86
CA ASN A 74 -2.05 -14.66 -20.42
C ASN A 74 -2.18 -15.00 -18.91
N ILE A 75 -2.49 -14.00 -18.07
CA ILE A 75 -2.72 -14.21 -16.64
C ILE A 75 -3.91 -15.12 -16.40
N ARG A 76 -5.03 -14.88 -17.10
CA ARG A 76 -6.26 -15.68 -16.94
C ARG A 76 -6.07 -17.12 -17.40
N GLU A 77 -5.34 -17.35 -18.49
CA GLU A 77 -4.94 -18.69 -18.93
C GLU A 77 -4.09 -19.39 -17.86
N PHE A 78 -3.11 -18.71 -17.30
CA PHE A 78 -2.29 -19.24 -16.22
C PHE A 78 -3.16 -19.62 -15.00
N ILE A 79 -4.09 -18.76 -14.57
CA ILE A 79 -5.01 -19.04 -13.46
C ILE A 79 -5.84 -20.29 -13.77
N SER A 80 -6.36 -20.41 -15.00
CA SER A 80 -7.15 -21.57 -15.41
C SER A 80 -6.40 -22.88 -15.26
N ASN A 81 -5.15 -22.89 -15.70
CA ASN A 81 -4.31 -24.08 -15.74
C ASN A 81 -3.82 -24.51 -14.36
N GLU A 82 -3.40 -23.54 -13.53
CA GLU A 82 -2.78 -23.84 -12.23
C GLU A 82 -3.78 -23.93 -11.07
N TYR A 83 -4.88 -23.18 -11.11
CA TYR A 83 -5.83 -23.08 -10.00
C TYR A 83 -7.24 -23.62 -10.35
N GLY A 84 -7.57 -23.71 -11.63
CA GLY A 84 -8.87 -24.15 -12.12
C GLY A 84 -9.82 -23.01 -12.47
N LYS A 85 -10.86 -23.34 -13.24
CA LYS A 85 -11.81 -22.37 -13.82
C LYS A 85 -12.61 -21.58 -12.78
N ASN A 86 -12.87 -22.15 -11.61
CA ASN A 86 -13.59 -21.49 -10.52
C ASN A 86 -12.81 -20.31 -9.88
N PHE A 87 -11.49 -20.24 -10.11
CA PHE A 87 -10.66 -19.11 -9.67
C PHE A 87 -10.62 -17.95 -10.67
N ILE A 88 -11.31 -18.07 -11.81
CA ILE A 88 -11.40 -17.01 -12.81
C ILE A 88 -12.78 -16.35 -12.72
N PRO A 89 -12.87 -15.00 -12.55
CA PRO A 89 -14.15 -14.31 -12.67
C PRO A 89 -14.67 -14.36 -14.12
N GLU A 90 -15.98 -14.27 -14.32
CA GLU A 90 -16.61 -14.30 -15.65
C GLU A 90 -16.00 -13.26 -16.60
N SER A 91 -15.79 -12.06 -16.12
CA SER A 91 -15.20 -10.96 -16.89
C SER A 91 -13.81 -10.61 -16.38
N PRO A 92 -12.90 -10.16 -17.25
CA PRO A 92 -11.62 -9.57 -16.83
C PRO A 92 -11.84 -8.41 -15.87
N ARG A 93 -10.92 -8.25 -14.92
CA ARG A 93 -10.97 -7.12 -13.99
C ARG A 93 -10.19 -5.94 -14.54
N TYR A 94 -10.84 -4.78 -14.57
CA TYR A 94 -10.24 -3.51 -14.92
C TYR A 94 -10.25 -2.59 -13.71
N TYR A 95 -9.15 -1.93 -13.46
CA TYR A 95 -8.99 -1.02 -12.34
C TYR A 95 -8.83 0.42 -12.84
N LYS A 96 -9.38 1.37 -12.09
CA LYS A 96 -9.19 2.80 -12.36
C LYS A 96 -8.22 3.37 -11.33
N SER A 97 -7.27 4.19 -11.78
CA SER A 97 -6.41 4.93 -10.88
C SER A 97 -7.26 5.90 -10.04
N LYS A 98 -6.95 5.98 -8.73
CA LYS A 98 -7.54 6.96 -7.83
C LYS A 98 -6.73 8.25 -7.78
N ALA A 99 -5.53 8.25 -8.35
CA ALA A 99 -4.71 9.45 -8.42
C ALA A 99 -5.35 10.48 -9.35
N ALA A 100 -5.54 11.68 -8.85
CA ALA A 100 -6.22 12.76 -9.58
C ALA A 100 -5.50 13.15 -10.89
N ASN A 101 -4.22 12.82 -11.00
CA ASN A 101 -3.33 13.14 -12.11
C ASN A 101 -2.55 11.90 -12.56
N ALA A 102 -3.19 10.71 -12.57
CA ALA A 102 -2.55 9.52 -13.11
C ALA A 102 -2.16 9.78 -14.56
N GLN A 103 -0.87 9.79 -14.84
CA GLN A 103 -0.38 9.74 -16.21
C GLN A 103 -0.70 8.35 -16.76
N GLU A 104 -1.83 8.21 -17.42
CA GLU A 104 -2.33 6.94 -17.97
C GLU A 104 -1.40 6.27 -18.99
N ALA A 105 -0.26 6.92 -19.31
CA ALA A 105 0.71 6.44 -20.26
C ALA A 105 1.46 5.17 -19.84
N HIS A 106 1.48 4.84 -18.54
CA HIS A 106 2.22 3.70 -18.03
C HIS A 106 1.31 2.61 -17.47
N GLU A 107 1.66 1.37 -17.75
CA GLU A 107 1.03 0.22 -17.11
C GLU A 107 1.39 0.14 -15.62
N ALA A 108 0.62 -0.66 -14.87
CA ALA A 108 0.96 -1.08 -13.53
C ALA A 108 2.29 -1.86 -13.49
N ILE A 109 2.89 -1.97 -12.32
CA ILE A 109 4.07 -2.81 -12.11
C ILE A 109 3.63 -4.28 -12.11
N ARG A 110 4.05 -5.02 -13.12
CA ARG A 110 3.70 -6.42 -13.34
C ARG A 110 4.87 -7.21 -13.95
N PRO A 111 4.87 -8.55 -13.87
CA PRO A 111 5.78 -9.37 -14.66
C PRO A 111 5.59 -9.11 -16.17
N THR A 112 6.69 -9.04 -16.91
CA THR A 112 6.67 -8.95 -18.37
C THR A 112 6.18 -10.23 -19.00
N ASN A 113 6.54 -11.37 -18.40
CA ASN A 113 6.15 -12.70 -18.84
C ASN A 113 5.69 -13.55 -17.64
N PHE A 114 4.44 -13.99 -17.63
CA PHE A 114 3.86 -14.78 -16.55
C PHE A 114 4.37 -16.23 -16.48
N THR A 115 4.93 -16.75 -17.57
CA THR A 115 5.55 -18.09 -17.56
C THR A 115 6.80 -18.14 -16.69
N TYR A 116 7.43 -17.00 -16.43
CA TYR A 116 8.55 -16.87 -15.49
C TYR A 116 8.04 -16.84 -14.04
N SER A 117 7.49 -17.97 -13.58
CA SER A 117 7.10 -18.06 -12.17
C SER A 117 8.29 -17.86 -11.23
N PRO A 118 8.11 -17.31 -10.03
CA PRO A 118 9.20 -17.10 -9.07
C PRO A 118 10.01 -18.36 -8.78
N LYS A 119 9.35 -19.53 -8.77
CA LYS A 119 10.00 -20.83 -8.58
C LYS A 119 10.94 -21.17 -9.73
N LEU A 120 10.52 -20.92 -10.96
CA LEU A 120 11.30 -21.24 -12.17
C LEU A 120 12.55 -20.40 -12.30
N ILE A 121 12.44 -19.09 -12.01
CA ILE A 121 13.55 -18.15 -12.20
C ILE A 121 14.39 -17.91 -10.94
N SER A 122 14.10 -18.58 -9.83
CA SER A 122 14.78 -18.41 -8.54
C SER A 122 16.30 -18.52 -8.62
N LYS A 123 16.81 -19.39 -9.49
CA LYS A 123 18.25 -19.62 -9.67
C LYS A 123 19.01 -18.47 -10.35
N TYR A 124 18.30 -17.54 -10.97
CA TYR A 124 18.88 -16.38 -11.66
C TYR A 124 18.81 -15.08 -10.85
N LEU A 125 18.08 -15.11 -9.74
CA LEU A 125 17.81 -13.94 -8.91
C LEU A 125 18.57 -14.02 -7.59
N ASP A 126 19.06 -12.87 -7.12
CA ASP A 126 19.49 -12.78 -5.74
C ASP A 126 18.26 -12.83 -4.78
N LYS A 127 18.54 -12.99 -3.49
CA LYS A 127 17.50 -13.14 -2.46
C LYS A 127 16.50 -11.99 -2.41
N ASP A 128 16.97 -10.77 -2.59
CA ASP A 128 16.13 -9.57 -2.53
C ASP A 128 15.32 -9.41 -3.82
N GLN A 129 15.93 -9.68 -4.97
CA GLN A 129 15.26 -9.71 -6.27
C GLN A 129 14.15 -10.74 -6.30
N LEU A 130 14.43 -11.96 -5.82
CA LEU A 130 13.42 -13.02 -5.78
C LEU A 130 12.23 -12.66 -4.89
N LYS A 131 12.48 -12.10 -3.70
CA LYS A 131 11.42 -11.67 -2.79
C LYS A 131 10.53 -10.59 -3.41
N LEU A 132 11.15 -9.59 -4.03
CA LEU A 132 10.39 -8.49 -4.63
C LEU A 132 9.63 -8.95 -5.87
N TYR A 133 10.25 -9.79 -6.70
CA TYR A 133 9.60 -10.37 -7.87
C TYR A 133 8.41 -11.26 -7.49
N ASP A 134 8.55 -12.11 -6.49
CA ASP A 134 7.46 -12.96 -5.96
C ASP A 134 6.28 -12.11 -5.47
N LEU A 135 6.57 -11.01 -4.77
CA LEU A 135 5.56 -10.07 -4.31
C LEU A 135 4.79 -9.44 -5.48
N ILE A 136 5.49 -8.96 -6.50
CA ILE A 136 4.90 -8.35 -7.71
C ILE A 136 4.08 -9.40 -8.48
N TRP A 137 4.63 -10.59 -8.67
CA TRP A 137 3.99 -11.67 -9.40
C TRP A 137 2.69 -12.11 -8.75
N LYS A 138 2.70 -12.35 -7.44
CA LYS A 138 1.51 -12.74 -6.67
C LYS A 138 0.43 -11.66 -6.67
N ARG A 139 0.79 -10.39 -6.52
CA ARG A 139 -0.15 -9.27 -6.56
C ARG A 139 -0.82 -9.16 -7.91
N THR A 140 -0.05 -9.24 -8.98
CA THR A 140 -0.59 -9.17 -10.35
C THR A 140 -1.50 -10.35 -10.65
N LEU A 141 -1.09 -11.57 -10.28
CA LEU A 141 -1.91 -12.77 -10.46
C LEU A 141 -3.23 -12.64 -9.71
N SER A 142 -3.17 -12.29 -8.42
CA SER A 142 -4.36 -12.15 -7.57
C SER A 142 -5.35 -11.12 -8.10
N SER A 143 -4.86 -10.05 -8.77
CA SER A 143 -5.71 -8.99 -9.32
C SER A 143 -6.70 -9.50 -10.39
N GLN A 144 -6.40 -10.60 -11.07
CA GLN A 144 -7.26 -11.21 -12.08
C GLN A 144 -8.01 -12.46 -11.58
N MET A 145 -7.89 -12.80 -10.29
CA MET A 145 -8.59 -13.94 -9.70
C MET A 145 -10.01 -13.61 -9.26
N ALA A 146 -10.80 -14.65 -9.01
CA ALA A 146 -12.14 -14.54 -8.43
C ALA A 146 -12.08 -13.96 -7.01
N SER A 147 -13.14 -13.29 -6.61
CA SER A 147 -13.31 -12.78 -5.24
C SER A 147 -13.28 -13.91 -4.23
N ALA A 148 -12.82 -13.63 -3.03
CA ALA A 148 -12.98 -14.52 -1.90
C ALA A 148 -14.40 -14.41 -1.33
N GLU A 149 -14.94 -15.52 -0.83
CA GLU A 149 -16.22 -15.56 -0.15
C GLU A 149 -15.98 -15.94 1.31
N LEU A 150 -16.44 -15.08 2.21
CA LEU A 150 -16.24 -15.18 3.65
C LEU A 150 -17.61 -15.24 4.33
N ASP A 151 -17.84 -16.28 5.11
CA ASP A 151 -19.01 -16.37 5.97
C ASP A 151 -18.70 -15.73 7.31
N LYS A 152 -19.23 -14.53 7.56
CA LYS A 152 -19.15 -13.86 8.85
C LYS A 152 -20.28 -14.31 9.76
N THR A 153 -19.92 -14.76 10.95
CA THR A 153 -20.87 -15.21 11.97
C THR A 153 -20.72 -14.32 13.19
N THR A 154 -21.83 -13.74 13.62
CA THR A 154 -21.94 -13.02 14.90
C THR A 154 -22.73 -13.89 15.86
N VAL A 155 -22.16 -14.15 17.03
CA VAL A 155 -22.78 -14.98 18.07
C VAL A 155 -23.03 -14.15 19.31
N ASP A 156 -24.29 -14.05 19.73
CA ASP A 156 -24.69 -13.46 21.01
C ASP A 156 -24.87 -14.58 22.04
N ILE A 157 -24.05 -14.56 23.09
CA ILE A 157 -24.09 -15.49 24.19
C ILE A 157 -24.74 -14.79 25.37
N LYS A 158 -25.88 -15.29 25.83
CA LYS A 158 -26.64 -14.71 26.95
C LYS A 158 -26.51 -15.54 28.22
N SER A 159 -26.45 -14.86 29.37
CA SER A 159 -26.63 -15.52 30.69
C SER A 159 -28.01 -16.16 30.81
N LYS A 160 -28.18 -17.13 31.73
CA LYS A 160 -29.45 -17.82 31.92
C LYS A 160 -30.61 -16.86 32.24
N ASP A 161 -30.34 -15.81 32.97
CA ASP A 161 -31.27 -14.75 33.38
C ASP A 161 -31.44 -13.64 32.32
N ASN A 162 -30.72 -13.72 31.19
CA ASN A 162 -30.67 -12.70 30.15
C ASN A 162 -30.16 -11.31 30.59
N SER A 163 -29.54 -11.20 31.76
CA SER A 163 -29.01 -9.90 32.24
C SER A 163 -27.74 -9.48 31.56
N ILE A 164 -26.91 -10.45 31.11
CA ILE A 164 -25.62 -10.21 30.47
C ILE A 164 -25.61 -10.82 29.07
N THR A 165 -25.07 -10.09 28.13
CA THR A 165 -24.87 -10.57 26.76
C THR A 165 -23.42 -10.35 26.34
N PHE A 166 -22.72 -11.42 26.01
CA PHE A 166 -21.43 -11.40 25.36
C PHE A 166 -21.62 -11.53 23.85
N ARG A 167 -20.86 -10.79 23.08
CA ARG A 167 -20.87 -10.87 21.61
C ARG A 167 -19.50 -11.22 21.12
N THR A 168 -19.42 -12.20 20.22
CA THR A 168 -18.21 -12.52 19.48
C THR A 168 -18.51 -12.58 17.98
N ASN A 169 -17.54 -12.15 17.20
CA ASN A 169 -17.57 -12.24 15.74
C ASN A 169 -16.48 -13.21 15.30
N GLY A 170 -16.71 -13.87 14.19
CA GLY A 170 -15.72 -14.69 13.52
C GLY A 170 -16.04 -14.83 12.05
N SER A 171 -15.04 -15.21 11.27
CA SER A 171 -15.22 -15.45 9.83
C SER A 171 -14.68 -16.83 9.45
N GLN A 172 -15.30 -17.44 8.46
CA GLN A 172 -14.85 -18.66 7.83
C GLN A 172 -14.71 -18.43 6.33
N ILE A 173 -13.60 -18.88 5.75
CA ILE A 173 -13.39 -18.78 4.31
C ILE A 173 -14.22 -19.90 3.64
N ALA A 174 -15.32 -19.52 2.99
CA ALA A 174 -16.13 -20.43 2.21
C ALA A 174 -15.48 -20.74 0.85
N PHE A 175 -14.95 -19.72 0.18
CA PHE A 175 -14.15 -19.83 -1.02
C PHE A 175 -12.95 -18.88 -0.95
N PRO A 176 -11.70 -19.38 -1.08
CA PRO A 176 -10.52 -18.55 -0.87
C PRO A 176 -10.28 -17.52 -2.00
N GLY A 177 -10.73 -17.79 -3.22
CA GLY A 177 -10.51 -16.89 -4.34
C GLY A 177 -9.05 -16.41 -4.44
N PHE A 178 -8.87 -15.09 -4.59
CA PHE A 178 -7.55 -14.47 -4.68
C PHE A 178 -6.71 -14.59 -3.39
N LEU A 179 -7.33 -14.77 -2.21
CA LEU A 179 -6.62 -14.96 -0.93
C LEU A 179 -5.74 -16.20 -0.90
N LYS A 180 -5.98 -17.16 -1.81
CA LYS A 180 -5.12 -18.34 -1.98
C LYS A 180 -3.69 -17.98 -2.39
N VAL A 181 -3.52 -16.84 -3.07
CA VAL A 181 -2.24 -16.37 -3.62
C VAL A 181 -1.71 -15.16 -2.87
N TYR A 182 -2.57 -14.23 -2.50
CA TYR A 182 -2.17 -12.95 -1.96
C TYR A 182 -3.12 -12.42 -0.89
N LYS A 183 -2.55 -12.05 0.27
CA LYS A 183 -3.22 -11.30 1.33
C LYS A 183 -2.45 -10.00 1.56
N GLU A 184 -3.13 -8.87 1.61
CA GLU A 184 -2.54 -7.55 1.90
C GLU A 184 -2.06 -7.47 3.36
N SER A 185 -1.05 -6.64 3.62
CA SER A 185 -0.55 -6.37 4.97
C SER A 185 -0.92 -4.96 5.40
N PHE A 186 -1.12 -4.76 6.71
CA PHE A 186 -1.43 -3.46 7.30
C PHE A 186 -0.31 -3.05 8.26
N ASP A 187 -0.11 -1.72 8.45
CA ASP A 187 0.98 -1.17 9.25
C ASP A 187 0.83 -1.45 10.75
N GLU A 188 -0.41 -1.56 11.22
CA GLU A 188 -0.72 -1.87 12.61
C GLU A 188 -1.86 -2.88 12.69
N LYS A 189 -1.79 -3.74 13.72
CA LYS A 189 -3.00 -4.35 14.23
C LYS A 189 -3.81 -3.20 14.79
N THR A 190 -4.81 -2.74 14.04
CA THR A 190 -5.81 -1.82 14.57
C THR A 190 -6.34 -2.43 15.85
N THR A 191 -6.11 -1.75 16.97
CA THR A 191 -6.64 -2.11 18.29
C THR A 191 -8.16 -1.96 18.36
N SER A 192 -8.77 -1.52 17.28
CA SER A 192 -10.20 -1.55 17.10
C SER A 192 -10.66 -2.97 16.75
N SER A 193 -11.75 -3.37 17.28
CA SER A 193 -12.53 -4.62 17.23
C SER A 193 -12.55 -5.42 15.91
N ASP A 194 -11.86 -4.96 14.87
CA ASP A 194 -11.81 -5.60 13.54
C ASP A 194 -10.91 -6.85 13.48
N ASN A 195 -10.06 -7.06 14.50
CA ASN A 195 -9.27 -8.31 14.64
C ASN A 195 -10.10 -9.53 15.09
N ASP A 196 -11.33 -9.33 15.54
CA ASP A 196 -12.25 -10.43 15.87
C ASP A 196 -12.78 -11.12 14.59
N ASP A 197 -12.73 -10.46 13.45
CA ASP A 197 -13.19 -11.01 12.17
C ASP A 197 -12.30 -12.15 11.63
N ASP A 198 -11.04 -12.23 12.05
CA ASP A 198 -10.11 -13.31 11.65
C ASP A 198 -10.15 -14.53 12.60
N LYS A 199 -10.95 -14.48 13.68
CA LYS A 199 -11.11 -15.62 14.60
C LYS A 199 -12.00 -16.68 13.95
N LEU A 200 -11.46 -17.90 13.84
CA LEU A 200 -12.26 -19.06 13.49
C LEU A 200 -13.13 -19.44 14.68
N LEU A 201 -14.43 -19.25 14.55
CA LEU A 201 -15.38 -19.75 15.54
C LEU A 201 -15.67 -21.24 15.28
N PRO A 202 -15.81 -22.06 16.34
CA PRO A 202 -16.29 -23.41 16.18
C PRO A 202 -17.73 -23.42 15.63
N ILE A 203 -18.15 -24.54 15.08
CA ILE A 203 -19.54 -24.72 14.67
C ILE A 203 -20.41 -24.66 15.92
N LEU A 204 -21.28 -23.68 16.00
CA LEU A 204 -22.18 -23.44 17.12
C LEU A 204 -23.63 -23.56 16.64
N ASN A 205 -24.42 -24.33 17.38
CA ASN A 205 -25.85 -24.47 17.09
C ASN A 205 -26.68 -23.40 17.82
N LEU A 206 -27.81 -23.05 17.23
CA LEU A 206 -28.74 -22.11 17.83
C LEU A 206 -29.27 -22.69 19.17
N ASN A 207 -29.22 -21.86 20.22
CA ASN A 207 -29.63 -22.25 21.59
C ASN A 207 -28.80 -23.37 22.27
N GLU A 208 -27.62 -23.65 21.75
CA GLU A 208 -26.66 -24.55 22.40
C GLU A 208 -26.22 -23.99 23.78
N SER A 209 -26.13 -24.82 24.78
CA SER A 209 -25.62 -24.41 26.09
C SER A 209 -24.11 -24.40 26.10
N LEU A 210 -23.53 -23.32 26.63
CA LEU A 210 -22.08 -23.18 26.77
C LEU A 210 -21.72 -23.05 28.25
N ASP A 211 -20.64 -23.70 28.64
CA ASP A 211 -20.09 -23.58 29.98
C ASP A 211 -19.07 -22.45 30.04
N LEU A 212 -19.25 -21.53 30.99
CA LEU A 212 -18.29 -20.47 31.26
C LEU A 212 -17.08 -21.07 31.97
N LYS A 213 -15.93 -21.15 31.33
CA LYS A 213 -14.70 -21.65 31.93
C LYS A 213 -13.93 -20.59 32.70
N LYS A 214 -13.84 -19.39 32.14
CA LYS A 214 -13.11 -18.28 32.73
C LYS A 214 -13.69 -16.96 32.25
N LEU A 215 -13.71 -15.96 33.11
CA LEU A 215 -13.98 -14.57 32.78
C LEU A 215 -12.73 -13.78 33.13
N GLU A 216 -12.21 -13.07 32.16
CA GLU A 216 -11.06 -12.17 32.31
C GLU A 216 -11.51 -10.77 31.94
N ASP A 217 -11.15 -9.81 32.74
CA ASP A 217 -11.32 -8.40 32.46
C ASP A 217 -9.96 -7.79 32.17
N GLU A 218 -9.90 -6.97 31.12
CA GLU A 218 -8.69 -6.25 30.74
C GLU A 218 -8.99 -4.75 30.63
N GLN A 219 -8.17 -3.95 31.28
CA GLN A 219 -8.24 -2.51 31.14
C GLN A 219 -7.46 -2.08 29.90
N HIS A 220 -8.13 -1.42 28.96
CA HIS A 220 -7.53 -0.87 27.76
C HIS A 220 -7.49 0.65 27.82
N PHE A 221 -6.37 1.22 27.36
CA PHE A 221 -6.20 2.66 27.23
C PHE A 221 -6.06 3.03 25.75
N THR A 222 -6.59 4.18 25.38
CA THR A 222 -6.34 4.73 24.05
C THR A 222 -4.85 4.99 23.85
N GLN A 223 -4.33 4.58 22.71
CA GLN A 223 -2.93 4.79 22.34
C GLN A 223 -2.80 6.08 21.52
N PRO A 224 -1.69 6.81 21.66
CA PRO A 224 -1.42 7.94 20.78
C PRO A 224 -1.29 7.46 19.33
N PRO A 225 -1.43 8.37 18.32
CA PRO A 225 -1.19 8.02 16.93
C PRO A 225 0.19 7.38 16.76
N ALA A 226 0.24 6.31 15.98
CA ALA A 226 1.48 5.59 15.74
C ALA A 226 2.50 6.46 15.00
N ARG A 227 3.79 6.20 15.25
CA ARG A 227 4.87 6.78 14.45
C ARG A 227 4.80 6.28 13.01
N TYR A 228 5.16 7.15 12.07
CA TYR A 228 5.26 6.75 10.68
C TYR A 228 6.32 5.68 10.47
N THR A 229 6.00 4.74 9.60
CA THR A 229 6.94 3.81 8.95
C THR A 229 7.20 4.31 7.52
N ASP A 230 8.14 3.71 6.78
CA ASP A 230 8.29 4.02 5.35
C ASP A 230 6.95 3.84 4.61
N ALA A 231 6.23 2.75 4.90
CA ALA A 231 4.96 2.45 4.27
C ALA A 231 3.88 3.51 4.57
N SER A 232 3.67 3.83 5.84
CA SER A 232 2.62 4.78 6.24
C SER A 232 2.97 6.22 5.85
N LEU A 233 4.26 6.59 5.78
CA LEU A 233 4.67 7.91 5.31
C LEU A 233 4.48 8.05 3.79
N VAL A 234 4.87 7.06 3.00
CA VAL A 234 4.61 7.05 1.55
C VAL A 234 3.12 7.14 1.26
N LYS A 235 2.30 6.35 1.98
CA LYS A 235 0.84 6.42 1.89
C LYS A 235 0.32 7.83 2.20
N LYS A 236 0.81 8.45 3.27
CA LYS A 236 0.39 9.80 3.67
C LYS A 236 0.79 10.87 2.67
N MET A 237 1.99 10.78 2.10
CA MET A 237 2.45 11.68 1.04
C MET A 237 1.54 11.56 -0.21
N GLU A 238 1.22 10.34 -0.63
CA GLU A 238 0.30 10.09 -1.75
C GLU A 238 -1.10 10.66 -1.49
N GLU A 239 -1.67 10.42 -0.31
CA GLU A 239 -2.98 10.96 0.10
C GLU A 239 -3.02 12.50 0.08
N LEU A 240 -1.93 13.14 0.46
CA LEU A 240 -1.81 14.60 0.47
C LEU A 240 -1.43 15.19 -0.91
N GLY A 241 -1.08 14.36 -1.89
CA GLY A 241 -0.60 14.79 -3.20
C GLY A 241 0.82 15.38 -3.16
N ILE A 242 1.62 15.01 -2.16
CA ILE A 242 3.00 15.46 -1.97
C ILE A 242 3.95 14.43 -2.56
N GLY A 243 4.77 14.84 -3.51
CA GLY A 243 5.70 13.96 -4.22
C GLY A 243 5.03 13.17 -5.35
N ARG A 244 5.86 12.39 -6.05
CA ARG A 244 5.49 11.56 -7.21
C ARG A 244 6.21 10.21 -7.12
N PRO A 245 5.86 9.23 -7.96
CA PRO A 245 6.57 7.95 -8.01
C PRO A 245 8.10 8.05 -8.09
N SER A 246 8.62 9.12 -8.68
CA SER A 246 10.06 9.37 -8.79
C SER A 246 10.70 9.92 -7.51
N THR A 247 9.94 10.54 -6.60
CA THR A 247 10.48 11.31 -5.46
C THR A 247 10.23 10.68 -4.10
N TYR A 248 9.25 9.79 -3.91
CA TYR A 248 8.96 9.21 -2.59
C TYR A 248 10.21 8.61 -1.92
N ALA A 249 10.91 7.71 -2.62
CA ALA A 249 12.06 7.01 -2.06
C ALA A 249 13.23 7.96 -1.73
N SER A 250 13.50 8.97 -2.58
CA SER A 250 14.56 9.95 -2.35
C SER A 250 14.23 10.87 -1.16
N THR A 251 12.98 11.28 -1.02
CA THR A 251 12.54 12.10 0.12
C THR A 251 12.76 11.37 1.44
N LEU A 252 12.32 10.13 1.57
CA LEU A 252 12.51 9.34 2.79
C LEU A 252 14.01 9.12 3.09
N ARG A 253 14.81 8.87 2.05
CA ARG A 253 16.26 8.70 2.18
C ARG A 253 16.91 9.96 2.74
N VAL A 254 16.60 11.14 2.20
CA VAL A 254 17.15 12.42 2.63
C VAL A 254 16.81 12.72 4.09
N LEU A 255 15.61 12.38 4.57
CA LEU A 255 15.25 12.57 5.98
C LEU A 255 16.20 11.83 6.93
N VAL A 256 16.61 10.61 6.56
CA VAL A 256 17.55 9.80 7.37
C VAL A 256 18.98 10.24 7.15
N GLU A 257 19.44 10.48 5.91
CA GLU A 257 20.81 10.86 5.58
C GLU A 257 21.22 12.23 6.17
N ARG A 258 20.26 13.11 6.43
CA ARG A 258 20.48 14.43 7.02
C ARG A 258 20.25 14.46 8.53
N ASP A 259 20.04 13.31 9.16
CA ASP A 259 19.76 13.19 10.60
C ASP A 259 18.53 14.00 11.04
N TYR A 260 17.53 14.14 10.16
CA TYR A 260 16.26 14.77 10.54
C TYR A 260 15.37 13.78 11.27
N VAL A 261 15.51 12.51 10.95
CA VAL A 261 14.85 11.38 11.61
C VAL A 261 15.80 10.20 11.73
N ILE A 262 15.61 9.39 12.77
CA ILE A 262 16.22 8.06 12.87
C ILE A 262 15.16 6.97 12.68
N LYS A 263 15.62 5.76 12.40
CA LYS A 263 14.76 4.58 12.30
C LYS A 263 15.00 3.64 13.48
N GLU A 264 13.96 3.45 14.30
CA GLU A 264 13.96 2.47 15.38
C GLU A 264 12.81 1.49 15.17
N SER A 265 13.14 0.22 15.11
CA SER A 265 12.13 -0.87 14.86
C SER A 265 11.20 -0.58 13.67
N GLY A 266 11.75 0.04 12.61
CA GLY A 266 11.00 0.40 11.39
C GLY A 266 10.17 1.69 11.49
N LYS A 267 10.14 2.34 12.66
CA LYS A 267 9.43 3.61 12.90
C LYS A 267 10.37 4.79 12.71
N LEU A 268 9.84 5.88 12.16
CA LEU A 268 10.56 7.15 11.97
C LEU A 268 10.38 8.01 13.21
N ILE A 269 11.49 8.37 13.84
CA ILE A 269 11.52 9.20 15.06
C ILE A 269 12.21 10.52 14.70
N PRO A 270 11.54 11.67 14.87
CA PRO A 270 12.15 12.98 14.64
C PRO A 270 13.31 13.25 15.59
N GLU A 271 14.46 13.62 15.03
CA GLU A 271 15.65 14.06 15.76
C GLU A 271 15.60 15.56 16.06
N GLU A 272 16.47 16.00 16.97
CA GLU A 272 16.56 17.40 17.40
C GLU A 272 16.79 18.32 16.20
N ARG A 273 17.71 17.96 15.31
CA ARG A 273 18.00 18.72 14.08
C ARG A 273 16.78 18.90 13.21
N GLY A 274 15.98 17.85 13.02
CA GLY A 274 14.73 17.91 12.28
C GLY A 274 13.69 18.80 12.94
N ARG A 275 13.59 18.76 14.27
CA ARG A 275 12.66 19.59 15.05
C ARG A 275 13.02 21.07 14.97
N ILE A 276 14.31 21.42 15.13
CA ILE A 276 14.79 22.81 15.03
C ILE A 276 14.52 23.35 13.64
N LEU A 277 14.89 22.59 12.58
CA LEU A 277 14.65 23.01 11.21
C LEU A 277 13.16 23.20 10.93
N THR A 278 12.31 22.28 11.38
CA THR A 278 10.86 22.39 11.19
C THR A 278 10.30 23.62 11.90
N ALA A 279 10.73 23.87 13.15
CA ALA A 279 10.31 25.06 13.90
C ALA A 279 10.73 26.35 13.19
N PHE A 280 11.97 26.43 12.72
CA PHE A 280 12.46 27.58 11.97
C PHE A 280 11.66 27.80 10.68
N LEU A 281 11.50 26.77 9.85
CA LEU A 281 10.77 26.89 8.60
C LEU A 281 9.29 27.23 8.81
N SER A 282 8.64 26.66 9.81
CA SER A 282 7.24 26.94 10.10
C SER A 282 7.04 28.40 10.57
N ASN A 283 7.98 28.95 11.33
CA ASN A 283 7.89 30.33 11.80
C ASN A 283 8.21 31.36 10.71
N PHE A 284 9.22 31.10 9.90
CA PHE A 284 9.73 32.08 8.93
C PHE A 284 9.28 31.81 7.50
N PHE A 285 8.97 30.57 7.15
CA PHE A 285 8.61 30.14 5.81
C PHE A 285 7.35 29.28 5.78
N GLY A 286 6.44 29.47 6.74
CA GLY A 286 5.26 28.60 6.95
C GLY A 286 4.46 28.33 5.69
N LYS A 287 4.21 29.36 4.84
CA LYS A 287 3.53 29.19 3.56
C LYS A 287 4.18 28.14 2.65
N TYR A 288 5.52 28.12 2.59
CA TYR A 288 6.28 27.27 1.64
C TYR A 288 6.50 25.84 2.15
N VAL A 289 6.29 25.60 3.45
CA VAL A 289 6.40 24.27 4.06
C VAL A 289 5.02 23.68 4.37
N ASP A 290 3.96 24.38 4.02
CA ASP A 290 2.60 23.89 4.13
C ASP A 290 2.33 22.74 3.15
N TYR A 291 1.56 21.75 3.59
CA TYR A 291 1.23 20.58 2.77
C TYR A 291 0.43 20.96 1.52
N GLU A 292 -0.51 21.89 1.65
CA GLU A 292 -1.38 22.33 0.56
C GLU A 292 -0.57 23.12 -0.50
N PHE A 293 0.40 23.91 -0.07
CA PHE A 293 1.31 24.61 -0.99
C PHE A 293 2.07 23.62 -1.85
N THR A 294 2.71 22.61 -1.25
CA THR A 294 3.48 21.59 -1.98
C THR A 294 2.55 20.79 -2.91
N ALA A 295 1.39 20.37 -2.43
CA ALA A 295 0.42 19.64 -3.26
C ALA A 295 -0.10 20.46 -4.44
N THR A 296 -0.29 21.77 -4.26
CA THR A 296 -0.70 22.69 -5.33
C THR A 296 0.41 22.87 -6.35
N LEU A 297 1.64 23.06 -5.91
CA LEU A 297 2.80 23.19 -6.79
C LEU A 297 2.99 21.93 -7.65
N GLU A 298 2.84 20.74 -7.06
CA GLU A 298 2.90 19.47 -7.80
C GLU A 298 1.80 19.38 -8.88
N LYS A 299 0.57 19.82 -8.56
CA LYS A 299 -0.52 19.89 -9.56
C LYS A 299 -0.24 20.88 -10.69
N ASP A 300 0.39 22.01 -10.38
CA ASP A 300 0.74 23.01 -11.39
C ASP A 300 1.88 22.52 -12.27
N LEU A 301 2.83 21.77 -11.75
CA LEU A 301 3.84 21.06 -12.54
C LEU A 301 3.22 20.03 -13.50
N ASP A 302 2.19 19.31 -13.05
CA ASP A 302 1.43 18.41 -13.94
C ASP A 302 0.73 19.19 -15.08
N LYS A 303 0.12 20.34 -14.77
CA LYS A 303 -0.49 21.22 -15.80
C LYS A 303 0.53 21.73 -16.81
N ILE A 304 1.78 22.02 -16.38
CA ILE A 304 2.87 22.39 -17.29
C ILE A 304 3.21 21.21 -18.21
N SER A 305 3.32 20.00 -17.63
CA SER A 305 3.59 18.78 -18.41
C SER A 305 2.50 18.53 -19.47
N ASP A 306 1.24 18.83 -19.13
CA ASP A 306 0.09 18.70 -20.04
C ASP A 306 -0.02 19.87 -21.06
N GLY A 307 0.87 20.86 -21.01
CA GLY A 307 0.80 22.05 -21.85
C GLY A 307 -0.33 23.02 -21.49
N LYS A 308 -0.96 22.86 -20.32
CA LYS A 308 -2.09 23.70 -19.85
C LYS A 308 -1.64 24.96 -19.11
N LEU A 309 -0.39 25.03 -18.67
CA LEU A 309 0.18 26.15 -17.95
C LEU A 309 1.60 26.45 -18.46
N PRO A 310 1.92 27.70 -18.83
CA PRO A 310 3.29 28.08 -19.18
C PRO A 310 4.19 28.06 -17.94
N TYR A 311 5.34 27.38 -18.01
CA TYR A 311 6.26 27.26 -16.86
C TYR A 311 6.79 28.61 -16.38
N LYS A 312 6.95 29.60 -17.29
CA LYS A 312 7.45 30.94 -16.94
C LYS A 312 6.48 31.69 -16.04
N ASP A 313 5.17 31.50 -16.23
CA ASP A 313 4.14 32.15 -15.43
C ASP A 313 4.19 31.63 -13.99
N LEU A 314 4.25 30.30 -13.82
CA LEU A 314 4.39 29.66 -12.52
C LEU A 314 5.66 30.13 -11.78
N LEU A 315 6.81 30.13 -12.49
CA LEU A 315 8.08 30.57 -11.90
C LEU A 315 8.08 32.05 -11.51
N SER A 316 7.50 32.90 -12.36
CA SER A 316 7.40 34.35 -12.11
C SER A 316 6.53 34.65 -10.91
N ASP A 317 5.38 33.96 -10.78
CA ASP A 317 4.47 34.13 -9.64
C ASP A 317 5.10 33.63 -8.34
N PHE A 318 5.72 32.44 -8.38
CA PHE A 318 6.46 31.90 -7.24
C PHE A 318 7.59 32.85 -6.80
N TRP A 319 8.43 33.28 -7.73
CA TRP A 319 9.59 34.11 -7.41
C TRP A 319 9.20 35.49 -6.87
N ARG A 320 8.20 36.14 -7.48
CA ARG A 320 7.68 37.44 -7.02
C ARG A 320 7.25 37.39 -5.55
N ASP A 321 6.56 36.33 -5.17
CA ASP A 321 6.03 36.14 -3.83
C ASP A 321 7.14 35.75 -2.83
N PHE A 322 7.98 34.83 -3.24
CA PHE A 322 9.12 34.36 -2.44
C PHE A 322 10.14 35.49 -2.19
N LYS A 323 10.45 36.30 -3.20
CA LYS A 323 11.36 37.43 -3.06
C LYS A 323 10.84 38.48 -2.06
N LYS A 324 9.56 38.85 -2.15
CA LYS A 324 8.95 39.76 -1.18
C LYS A 324 9.07 39.25 0.25
N HIS A 325 9.00 37.93 0.43
CA HIS A 325 9.11 37.30 1.72
C HIS A 325 10.56 37.32 2.22
N LEU A 326 11.54 37.03 1.36
CA LEU A 326 12.96 37.14 1.66
C LEU A 326 13.37 38.56 2.03
N ASP A 327 12.97 39.56 1.24
CA ASP A 327 13.29 40.97 1.52
C ASP A 327 12.81 41.39 2.94
N LYS A 328 11.62 40.96 3.35
CA LYS A 328 11.11 41.18 4.70
C LYS A 328 11.91 40.49 5.82
N MET A 329 12.50 39.31 5.52
CA MET A 329 13.32 38.57 6.49
C MET A 329 14.70 39.18 6.65
N THR A 330 15.28 39.74 5.59
CA THR A 330 16.58 40.43 5.60
C THR A 330 16.52 41.73 6.40
N ASP A 331 15.34 42.39 6.44
CA ASP A 331 15.12 43.60 7.23
C ASP A 331 14.96 43.35 8.75
N LEU A 332 14.96 42.08 9.19
CA LEU A 332 14.85 41.66 10.60
C LEU A 332 16.22 41.45 11.29
N GLU A 333 17.31 41.60 10.57
CA GLU A 333 18.69 41.66 11.13
C GLU A 333 19.01 43.09 11.58
#